data_1c8fe279375505c58796fdcd1d547301
#
_entry.id   1c8fe279375505c58796fdcd1d547301
#
_cell.length_a   1.000
_cell.length_b   1.000
_cell.length_c   1.000
_cell.angle_alpha   90.00
_cell.angle_beta   90.00
_cell.angle_gamma   90.00
#
_symmetry.space_group_name_H-M   'P 1'
#
loop_
_entity.id
_entity.type
_entity.pdbx_description
1 polymer ?
#
loop_
_entity_poly.entity_id
_entity_poly.type
_entity_poly.pdbx_seq_one_letter_code
_entity_poly.pdbx_strand_id
1 'polypeptide(L)'
;MTWWRRLVGGTSGRDRRPTDFLAEALDLESRGDFANALTSYRLALRERPDDLRVLQNIAIAFSKTRQPEEAIRTYRRALQLAPDLAGAHYGLAFLLLKRGDTAHAGIHLEAYLRNSADSDSAAVRFRAHAQQTLDGLKGLGSNDGAHDETVNDADSDFAPPGGDPARDDPPHGGAD
;
A
#
# COMPACT_ATOMS: atom_id res chain seq x y z
N MET A 1 -1.11 -15.76 60.69
CA MET A 1 -0.98 -14.46 60.07
C MET A 1 -0.39 -14.60 58.66
N THR A 2 -1.19 -14.91 57.65
CA THR A 2 -0.70 -14.99 56.24
C THR A 2 -1.85 -14.89 55.25
N TRP A 3 -2.61 -13.79 55.29
CA TRP A 3 -3.72 -13.58 54.36
C TRP A 3 -3.31 -12.74 53.14
N TRP A 4 -2.14 -12.12 53.13
CA TRP A 4 -1.62 -11.30 52.06
C TRP A 4 -1.19 -12.08 50.79
N ARG A 5 -1.04 -13.41 50.88
CA ARG A 5 -0.66 -14.23 49.71
C ARG A 5 -1.79 -14.51 48.73
N ARG A 6 -3.03 -14.17 49.05
CA ARG A 6 -4.18 -14.37 48.15
C ARG A 6 -4.56 -13.16 47.30
N LEU A 7 -3.96 -12.00 47.53
CA LEU A 7 -4.26 -10.78 46.78
C LEU A 7 -3.27 -10.50 45.63
N VAL A 8 -2.17 -11.25 45.55
CA VAL A 8 -1.31 -11.29 44.36
C VAL A 8 -1.63 -12.56 43.59
N GLY A 9 -2.96 -12.82 43.49
CA GLY A 9 -3.50 -13.82 42.61
C GLY A 9 -3.26 -13.45 41.18
N GLY A 10 -2.34 -14.19 40.58
CA GLY A 10 -2.20 -14.45 39.19
C GLY A 10 -2.85 -13.46 38.24
N THR A 11 -2.12 -12.45 37.81
CA THR A 11 -2.27 -12.04 36.42
C THR A 11 -1.93 -13.28 35.62
N SER A 12 -2.96 -14.02 35.23
CA SER A 12 -2.87 -14.99 34.17
C SER A 12 -2.09 -14.29 33.09
N GLY A 13 -0.84 -14.69 32.87
CA GLY A 13 -0.14 -14.38 31.66
C GLY A 13 -1.08 -14.85 30.55
N ARG A 14 -1.89 -13.94 30.02
CA ARG A 14 -2.48 -14.18 28.73
C ARG A 14 -1.29 -14.57 27.91
N ASP A 15 -1.26 -15.81 27.43
CA ASP A 15 -0.45 -16.20 26.29
C ASP A 15 -0.72 -15.13 25.24
N ARG A 16 0.09 -14.08 25.24
CA ARG A 16 0.17 -13.16 24.14
C ARG A 16 0.88 -13.97 23.07
N ARG A 17 0.10 -14.72 22.31
CA ARG A 17 0.54 -15.08 20.96
C ARG A 17 1.14 -13.82 20.40
N PRO A 18 2.35 -13.88 19.82
CA PRO A 18 2.92 -12.70 19.18
C PRO A 18 1.81 -12.09 18.33
N THR A 19 1.41 -10.85 18.65
CA THR A 19 0.33 -10.21 17.92
C THR A 19 0.85 -10.04 16.52
N ASP A 20 0.27 -10.74 15.56
CA ASP A 20 0.62 -10.53 14.16
C ASP A 20 0.04 -9.19 13.74
N PHE A 21 0.82 -8.14 13.98
CA PHE A 21 0.43 -6.77 13.69
C PHE A 21 0.12 -6.55 12.21
N LEU A 22 0.72 -7.34 11.32
CA LEU A 22 0.41 -7.27 9.90
C LEU A 22 -0.98 -7.85 9.61
N ALA A 23 -1.32 -9.01 10.18
CA ALA A 23 -2.65 -9.59 10.02
C ALA A 23 -3.74 -8.70 10.62
N GLU A 24 -3.49 -8.11 11.81
CA GLU A 24 -4.40 -7.13 12.41
C GLU A 24 -4.61 -5.91 11.52
N ALA A 25 -3.53 -5.36 10.96
CA ALA A 25 -3.59 -4.21 10.08
C ALA A 25 -4.40 -4.49 8.81
N LEU A 26 -4.21 -5.66 8.19
CA LEU A 26 -4.96 -6.09 7.01
C LEU A 26 -6.45 -6.29 7.30
N ASP A 27 -6.80 -6.83 8.47
CA ASP A 27 -8.19 -6.97 8.90
C ASP A 27 -8.85 -5.60 9.10
N LEU A 28 -8.16 -4.65 9.76
CA LEU A 28 -8.64 -3.27 9.92
C LEU A 28 -8.80 -2.56 8.57
N GLU A 29 -7.85 -2.73 7.67
CA GLU A 29 -7.91 -2.19 6.30
C GLU A 29 -9.12 -2.73 5.54
N SER A 30 -9.37 -4.04 5.61
CA SER A 30 -10.53 -4.68 4.96
C SER A 30 -11.87 -4.13 5.42
N ARG A 31 -11.92 -3.60 6.65
CA ARG A 31 -13.10 -2.92 7.25
C ARG A 31 -13.12 -1.42 6.95
N GLY A 32 -12.12 -0.89 6.23
CA GLY A 32 -11.99 0.53 5.95
C GLY A 32 -11.46 1.38 7.11
N ASP A 33 -11.03 0.74 8.21
CA ASP A 33 -10.45 1.43 9.36
C ASP A 33 -8.96 1.71 9.16
N PHE A 34 -8.66 2.54 8.19
CA PHE A 34 -7.29 2.88 7.81
C PHE A 34 -6.52 3.60 8.93
N ALA A 35 -7.20 4.30 9.81
CA ALA A 35 -6.56 5.02 10.92
C ALA A 35 -5.96 4.04 11.95
N ASN A 36 -6.71 3.02 12.34
CA ASN A 36 -6.22 1.98 13.23
C ASN A 36 -5.27 1.02 12.51
N ALA A 37 -5.52 0.71 11.23
CA ALA A 37 -4.60 -0.07 10.40
C ALA A 37 -3.19 0.54 10.36
N LEU A 38 -3.07 1.88 10.23
CA LEU A 38 -1.78 2.58 10.29
C LEU A 38 -1.03 2.33 11.60
N THR A 39 -1.73 2.21 12.71
CA THR A 39 -1.09 1.93 14.01
C THR A 39 -0.51 0.52 14.01
N SER A 40 -1.29 -0.48 13.59
CA SER A 40 -0.84 -1.88 13.53
C SER A 40 0.25 -2.09 12.47
N TYR A 41 0.16 -1.43 11.31
CA TYR A 41 1.24 -1.42 10.31
C TYR A 41 2.55 -0.83 10.84
N ARG A 42 2.49 0.26 11.62
CA ARG A 42 3.69 0.83 12.25
C ARG A 42 4.33 -0.14 13.24
N LEU A 43 3.54 -0.92 13.98
CA LEU A 43 4.05 -1.95 14.88
C LEU A 43 4.70 -3.10 14.08
N ALA A 44 4.07 -3.56 13.00
CA ALA A 44 4.65 -4.55 12.09
C ALA A 44 5.98 -4.06 11.49
N LEU A 45 6.06 -2.77 11.10
CA LEU A 45 7.28 -2.17 10.54
C LEU A 45 8.41 -2.02 11.58
N ARG A 46 8.08 -1.91 12.88
CA ARG A 46 9.09 -1.92 13.95
C ARG A 46 9.77 -3.29 14.08
N GLU A 47 9.04 -4.37 13.82
CA GLU A 47 9.59 -5.73 13.82
C GLU A 47 10.39 -6.02 12.54
N ARG A 48 9.92 -5.51 11.41
CA ARG A 48 10.52 -5.68 10.08
C ARG A 48 10.60 -4.33 9.35
N PRO A 49 11.66 -3.55 9.59
CA PRO A 49 11.77 -2.16 9.13
C PRO A 49 11.76 -1.97 7.61
N ASP A 50 12.16 -3.00 6.86
CA ASP A 50 12.31 -2.96 5.40
C ASP A 50 11.30 -3.88 4.69
N ASP A 51 10.20 -4.24 5.37
CA ASP A 51 9.11 -5.01 4.76
C ASP A 51 8.38 -4.13 3.73
N LEU A 52 8.63 -4.42 2.45
CA LEU A 52 8.09 -3.67 1.31
C LEU A 52 6.57 -3.71 1.25
N ARG A 53 5.95 -4.84 1.63
CA ARG A 53 4.49 -4.98 1.67
C ARG A 53 3.88 -4.06 2.72
N VAL A 54 4.48 -4.04 3.91
CA VAL A 54 4.03 -3.16 4.99
C VAL A 54 4.19 -1.70 4.59
N LEU A 55 5.34 -1.31 4.01
CA LEU A 55 5.56 0.06 3.52
C LEU A 55 4.52 0.45 2.46
N GLN A 56 4.23 -0.44 1.51
CA GLN A 56 3.24 -0.17 0.46
C GLN A 56 1.84 0.02 1.06
N ASN A 57 1.40 -0.85 1.96
CA ASN A 57 0.10 -0.75 2.62
C ASN A 57 -0.01 0.50 3.52
N ILE A 58 1.06 0.88 4.21
CA ILE A 58 1.11 2.17 4.94
C ILE A 58 0.88 3.35 4.00
N ALA A 59 1.53 3.35 2.83
CA ALA A 59 1.36 4.44 1.86
C ALA A 59 -0.09 4.50 1.32
N ILE A 60 -0.72 3.35 1.06
CA ILE A 60 -2.13 3.27 0.69
C ILE A 60 -3.01 3.82 1.81
N ALA A 61 -2.81 3.38 3.05
CA ALA A 61 -3.59 3.83 4.20
C ALA A 61 -3.45 5.34 4.43
N PHE A 62 -2.24 5.91 4.27
CA PHE A 62 -2.05 7.36 4.29
C PHE A 62 -2.82 8.08 3.18
N SER A 63 -2.83 7.52 1.97
CA SER A 63 -3.61 8.07 0.85
C SER A 63 -5.11 8.07 1.16
N LYS A 64 -5.64 6.98 1.73
CA LYS A 64 -7.06 6.86 2.14
C LYS A 64 -7.43 7.77 3.30
N THR A 65 -6.49 8.08 4.19
CA THR A 65 -6.69 9.00 5.33
C THR A 65 -6.37 10.47 5.00
N ARG A 66 -6.27 10.82 3.73
CA ARG A 66 -5.99 12.18 3.23
C ARG A 66 -4.67 12.75 3.74
N GLN A 67 -3.64 11.92 3.81
CA GLN A 67 -2.29 12.29 4.18
C GLN A 67 -1.33 12.02 3.01
N PRO A 68 -1.47 12.73 1.86
CA PRO A 68 -0.75 12.42 0.63
C PRO A 68 0.77 12.60 0.76
N GLU A 69 1.22 13.54 1.56
CA GLU A 69 2.66 13.79 1.72
C GLU A 69 3.35 12.64 2.46
N GLU A 70 2.70 12.07 3.47
CA GLU A 70 3.16 10.87 4.17
C GLU A 70 3.17 9.65 3.23
N ALA A 71 2.14 9.51 2.40
CA ALA A 71 2.06 8.45 1.41
C ALA A 71 3.22 8.56 0.40
N ILE A 72 3.47 9.75 -0.15
CA ILE A 72 4.59 10.02 -1.07
C ILE A 72 5.93 9.67 -0.42
N ARG A 73 6.17 10.10 0.82
CA ARG A 73 7.41 9.77 1.55
C ARG A 73 7.58 8.28 1.73
N THR A 74 6.49 7.59 2.07
CA THR A 74 6.52 6.15 2.32
C THR A 74 6.76 5.36 1.03
N TYR A 75 6.12 5.71 -0.08
CA TYR A 75 6.42 5.10 -1.38
C TYR A 75 7.85 5.35 -1.83
N ARG A 76 8.37 6.57 -1.65
CA ARG A 76 9.78 6.87 -1.96
C ARG A 76 10.74 6.00 -1.14
N ARG A 77 10.45 5.78 0.14
CA ARG A 77 11.23 4.85 0.97
C ARG A 77 11.18 3.43 0.43
N ALA A 78 10.00 2.93 0.04
CA ALA A 78 9.87 1.62 -0.55
C ALA A 78 10.69 1.50 -1.85
N LEU A 79 10.70 2.53 -2.70
CA LEU A 79 11.49 2.57 -3.94
C LEU A 79 12.99 2.73 -3.72
N GLN A 80 13.44 3.27 -2.58
CA GLN A 80 14.85 3.25 -2.21
C GLN A 80 15.32 1.84 -1.87
N LEU A 81 14.45 1.00 -1.30
CA LEU A 81 14.74 -0.39 -0.96
C LEU A 81 14.58 -1.33 -2.19
N ALA A 82 13.57 -1.08 -3.01
CA ALA A 82 13.26 -1.85 -4.21
C ALA A 82 12.88 -0.90 -5.36
N PRO A 83 13.84 -0.49 -6.18
CA PRO A 83 13.62 0.47 -7.28
C PRO A 83 12.69 -0.04 -8.39
N ASP A 84 12.43 -1.32 -8.45
CA ASP A 84 11.57 -2.00 -9.41
C ASP A 84 10.17 -2.34 -8.86
N LEU A 85 9.84 -1.90 -7.63
CA LEU A 85 8.55 -2.19 -7.01
C LEU A 85 7.40 -1.50 -7.75
N ALA A 86 6.78 -2.23 -8.67
CA ALA A 86 5.75 -1.72 -9.58
C ALA A 86 4.59 -1.03 -8.84
N GLY A 87 4.04 -1.65 -7.78
CA GLY A 87 2.95 -1.07 -7.01
C GLY A 87 3.28 0.28 -6.36
N ALA A 88 4.54 0.47 -5.93
CA ALA A 88 4.97 1.76 -5.38
C ALA A 88 5.10 2.84 -6.47
N HIS A 89 5.57 2.47 -7.67
CA HIS A 89 5.58 3.38 -8.81
C HIS A 89 4.17 3.83 -9.19
N TYR A 90 3.23 2.89 -9.29
CA TYR A 90 1.84 3.19 -9.59
C TYR A 90 1.23 4.14 -8.54
N GLY A 91 1.31 3.78 -7.24
CA GLY A 91 0.77 4.61 -6.17
C GLY A 91 1.37 6.01 -6.10
N LEU A 92 2.70 6.12 -6.27
CA LEU A 92 3.39 7.40 -6.28
C LEU A 92 2.99 8.27 -7.48
N ALA A 93 2.83 7.67 -8.66
CA ALA A 93 2.42 8.40 -9.86
C ALA A 93 1.07 9.11 -9.67
N PHE A 94 0.05 8.40 -9.17
CA PHE A 94 -1.27 8.99 -8.96
C PHE A 94 -1.31 10.03 -7.84
N LEU A 95 -0.49 9.90 -6.80
CA LEU A 95 -0.33 10.94 -5.79
C LEU A 95 0.33 12.20 -6.36
N LEU A 96 1.31 12.03 -7.23
CA LEU A 96 1.96 13.15 -7.92
C LEU A 96 1.00 13.84 -8.89
N LEU A 97 0.16 13.11 -9.62
CA LEU A 97 -0.90 13.67 -10.46
C LEU A 97 -1.88 14.51 -9.64
N LYS A 98 -2.37 13.99 -8.52
CA LYS A 98 -3.26 14.75 -7.62
C LYS A 98 -2.61 16.04 -7.08
N ARG A 99 -1.28 16.09 -7.05
CA ARG A 99 -0.51 17.28 -6.67
C ARG A 99 -0.20 18.20 -7.86
N GLY A 100 -0.55 17.81 -9.07
CA GLY A 100 -0.24 18.55 -10.30
C GLY A 100 1.18 18.34 -10.84
N ASP A 101 1.94 17.41 -10.27
CA ASP A 101 3.31 17.09 -10.70
C ASP A 101 3.28 16.05 -11.83
N THR A 102 2.83 16.46 -12.98
CA THR A 102 2.61 15.60 -14.15
C THR A 102 3.91 15.04 -14.72
N ALA A 103 5.00 15.80 -14.64
CA ALA A 103 6.30 15.38 -15.15
C ALA A 103 6.85 14.16 -14.39
N HIS A 104 6.91 14.23 -13.06
CA HIS A 104 7.36 13.11 -12.26
C HIS A 104 6.36 11.94 -12.26
N ALA A 105 5.06 12.24 -12.35
CA ALA A 105 4.05 11.20 -12.49
C ALA A 105 4.27 10.36 -13.74
N GLY A 106 4.54 10.99 -14.89
CA GLY A 106 4.85 10.29 -16.14
C GLY A 106 6.04 9.32 -16.00
N ILE A 107 7.12 9.77 -15.36
CA ILE A 107 8.31 8.93 -15.10
C ILE A 107 7.93 7.67 -14.31
N HIS A 108 7.09 7.84 -13.26
CA HIS A 108 6.67 6.72 -12.43
C HIS A 108 5.67 5.79 -13.15
N LEU A 109 4.79 6.32 -14.01
CA LEU A 109 3.92 5.48 -14.85
C LEU A 109 4.73 4.63 -15.84
N GLU A 110 5.74 5.21 -16.48
CA GLU A 110 6.64 4.46 -17.36
C GLU A 110 7.41 3.36 -16.59
N ALA A 111 7.88 3.65 -15.38
CA ALA A 111 8.53 2.67 -14.53
C ALA A 111 7.56 1.54 -14.12
N TYR A 112 6.31 1.88 -13.78
CA TYR A 112 5.27 0.89 -13.50
C TYR A 112 5.04 -0.03 -14.69
N LEU A 113 4.83 0.51 -15.89
CA LEU A 113 4.57 -0.26 -17.10
C LEU A 113 5.72 -1.19 -17.47
N ARG A 114 6.96 -0.78 -17.19
CA ARG A 114 8.16 -1.58 -17.43
C ARG A 114 8.31 -2.72 -16.43
N ASN A 115 7.96 -2.49 -15.16
CA ASN A 115 8.21 -3.44 -14.07
C ASN A 115 6.99 -4.31 -13.72
N SER A 116 5.78 -3.96 -14.20
CA SER A 116 4.58 -4.74 -13.93
C SER A 116 4.43 -5.89 -14.93
N ALA A 117 3.98 -7.06 -14.43
CA ALA A 117 3.62 -8.20 -15.25
C ALA A 117 2.11 -8.29 -15.41
N ASP A 118 1.63 -8.88 -16.50
CA ASP A 118 0.21 -9.19 -16.73
C ASP A 118 -0.14 -10.51 -16.04
N SER A 119 -0.06 -10.53 -14.71
CA SER A 119 -0.22 -11.76 -13.91
C SER A 119 -1.67 -12.19 -13.76
N ASP A 120 -2.61 -11.25 -13.79
CA ASP A 120 -4.03 -11.49 -13.63
C ASP A 120 -4.89 -10.38 -14.26
N SER A 121 -6.22 -10.53 -14.22
CA SER A 121 -7.15 -9.54 -14.79
C SER A 121 -7.10 -8.17 -14.11
N ALA A 122 -6.69 -8.11 -12.85
CA ALA A 122 -6.54 -6.84 -12.14
C ALA A 122 -5.26 -6.12 -12.62
N ALA A 123 -4.14 -6.84 -12.73
CA ALA A 123 -2.89 -6.30 -13.25
C ALA A 123 -3.07 -5.74 -14.67
N VAL A 124 -3.78 -6.43 -15.53
CA VAL A 124 -4.11 -5.96 -16.90
C VAL A 124 -4.89 -4.63 -16.85
N ARG A 125 -5.89 -4.51 -15.97
CA ARG A 125 -6.66 -3.26 -15.83
C ARG A 125 -5.79 -2.10 -15.32
N PHE A 126 -4.95 -2.32 -14.32
CA PHE A 126 -4.04 -1.30 -13.82
C PHE A 126 -3.02 -0.87 -14.87
N ARG A 127 -2.50 -1.80 -15.68
CA ARG A 127 -1.61 -1.47 -16.80
C ARG A 127 -2.32 -0.63 -17.85
N ALA A 128 -3.53 -1.02 -18.24
CA ALA A 128 -4.33 -0.26 -19.21
C ALA A 128 -4.61 1.17 -18.70
N HIS A 129 -5.00 1.31 -17.43
CA HIS A 129 -5.21 2.63 -16.82
C HIS A 129 -3.94 3.47 -16.77
N ALA A 130 -2.80 2.88 -16.39
CA ALA A 130 -1.52 3.58 -16.37
C ALA A 130 -1.09 4.01 -17.79
N GLN A 131 -1.29 3.16 -18.79
CA GLN A 131 -0.99 3.48 -20.18
C GLN A 131 -1.85 4.63 -20.69
N GLN A 132 -3.16 4.54 -20.48
CA GLN A 132 -4.11 5.60 -20.87
C GLN A 132 -3.75 6.95 -20.22
N THR A 133 -3.43 6.92 -18.93
CA THR A 133 -3.04 8.13 -18.20
C THR A 133 -1.74 8.73 -18.77
N LEU A 134 -0.74 7.89 -19.05
CA LEU A 134 0.52 8.32 -19.62
C LEU A 134 0.35 8.91 -21.02
N ASP A 135 -0.50 8.31 -21.86
CA ASP A 135 -0.81 8.82 -23.20
C ASP A 135 -1.52 10.18 -23.12
N GLY A 136 -2.44 10.34 -22.16
CA GLY A 136 -3.07 11.63 -21.87
C GLY A 136 -2.06 12.70 -21.48
N LEU A 137 -1.11 12.40 -20.63
CA LEU A 137 -0.05 13.33 -20.23
C LEU A 137 0.84 13.74 -21.43
N LYS A 138 1.19 12.79 -22.29
CA LYS A 138 1.98 13.05 -23.50
C LYS A 138 1.21 13.89 -24.53
N GLY A 139 -0.11 13.65 -24.65
CA GLY A 139 -1.00 14.44 -25.52
C GLY A 139 -1.14 15.89 -25.06
N LEU A 140 -1.18 16.14 -23.76
CA LEU A 140 -1.24 17.51 -23.21
C LEU A 140 0.07 18.28 -23.42
N GLY A 141 1.22 17.61 -23.36
CA GLY A 141 2.53 18.24 -23.60
C GLY A 141 2.79 18.59 -25.06
N SER A 142 2.00 18.06 -26.00
CA SER A 142 2.10 18.39 -27.44
C SER A 142 1.09 19.44 -27.90
N ASN A 143 0.21 19.92 -26.99
CA ASN A 143 -0.83 20.87 -27.33
C ASN A 143 -0.79 22.08 -26.37
N ASP A 144 0.20 22.98 -26.57
CA ASP A 144 0.21 24.29 -25.92
C ASP A 144 -0.99 25.10 -26.44
N GLY A 145 -2.14 24.96 -25.82
CA GLY A 145 -3.26 25.84 -26.05
C GLY A 145 -4.66 25.22 -26.09
N ALA A 146 -5.11 24.60 -25.00
CA ALA A 146 -6.55 24.57 -24.68
C ALA A 146 -6.73 24.09 -23.21
N HIS A 147 -7.18 25.01 -22.36
CA HIS A 147 -7.73 24.66 -21.05
C HIS A 147 -9.03 23.86 -21.26
N ASP A 148 -9.11 22.66 -20.73
CA ASP A 148 -10.39 22.09 -20.32
C ASP A 148 -10.21 21.29 -19.03
N GLU A 149 -10.80 21.84 -17.95
CA GLU A 149 -10.89 21.22 -16.64
C GLU A 149 -12.03 20.19 -16.66
N THR A 150 -11.70 18.93 -16.80
CA THR A 150 -12.60 17.86 -16.36
C THR A 150 -11.81 16.80 -15.59
N VAL A 151 -11.53 17.10 -14.32
CA VAL A 151 -11.09 16.09 -13.37
C VAL A 151 -12.32 15.31 -12.93
N ASN A 152 -12.49 14.14 -13.50
CA ASN A 152 -13.57 13.23 -13.12
C ASN A 152 -13.25 12.57 -11.77
N ASP A 153 -14.13 12.78 -10.77
CA ASP A 153 -14.07 12.23 -9.41
C ASP A 153 -14.33 10.69 -9.34
N ALA A 154 -13.79 9.93 -10.30
CA ALA A 154 -13.99 8.48 -10.36
C ALA A 154 -13.00 7.64 -9.53
N ASP A 155 -12.07 8.27 -8.80
CA ASP A 155 -10.94 7.59 -8.14
C ASP A 155 -11.17 7.27 -6.65
N SER A 156 -12.43 7.01 -6.22
CA SER A 156 -12.67 6.62 -4.83
C SER A 156 -12.22 5.19 -4.49
N ASP A 157 -11.89 4.36 -5.49
CA ASP A 157 -11.51 2.94 -5.31
C ASP A 157 -10.04 2.65 -5.62
N PHE A 158 -9.16 3.64 -5.41
CA PHE A 158 -7.74 3.46 -5.63
C PHE A 158 -7.10 2.57 -4.55
N ALA A 159 -6.92 1.28 -4.86
CA ALA A 159 -5.95 0.40 -4.21
C ALA A 159 -5.04 -0.19 -5.29
N PRO A 160 -3.71 0.03 -5.22
CA PRO A 160 -2.78 -0.66 -6.12
C PRO A 160 -2.82 -2.17 -5.82
N PRO A 161 -2.43 -3.02 -6.77
CA PRO A 161 -2.36 -4.46 -6.57
C PRO A 161 -1.38 -4.77 -5.45
N GLY A 162 -1.88 -4.84 -4.23
CA GLY A 162 -1.21 -5.49 -3.11
C GLY A 162 -1.42 -6.98 -3.32
N GLY A 163 -0.34 -7.76 -3.37
CA GLY A 163 -0.45 -9.20 -3.56
C GLY A 163 -1.43 -9.80 -2.56
N ASP A 164 -2.34 -10.61 -3.06
CA ASP A 164 -3.28 -11.42 -2.29
C ASP A 164 -2.51 -12.26 -1.25
N PRO A 165 -2.73 -12.07 0.06
CA PRO A 165 -2.00 -12.79 1.09
C PRO A 165 -2.34 -14.29 1.18
N ALA A 166 -3.27 -14.79 0.35
CA ALA A 166 -3.85 -16.12 0.52
C ALA A 166 -3.26 -17.20 -0.42
N ARG A 167 -2.21 -16.93 -1.23
CA ARG A 167 -1.78 -17.87 -2.27
C ARG A 167 -0.43 -18.56 -2.11
N ASP A 168 0.34 -18.32 -1.07
CA ASP A 168 1.69 -18.92 -0.92
C ASP A 168 1.89 -19.75 0.35
N ASP A 169 0.92 -20.60 0.71
CA ASP A 169 1.23 -21.74 1.57
C ASP A 169 1.18 -23.03 0.75
N PRO A 170 2.33 -23.70 0.52
CA PRO A 170 2.31 -25.04 -0.01
C PRO A 170 1.68 -26.00 1.01
N PRO A 171 0.90 -27.00 0.58
CA PRO A 171 0.30 -27.97 1.48
C PRO A 171 1.42 -28.73 2.21
N HIS A 172 1.45 -28.62 3.53
CA HIS A 172 2.25 -29.54 4.35
C HIS A 172 1.67 -30.94 4.16
N GLY A 173 2.39 -31.70 3.32
CA GLY A 173 2.16 -33.12 3.18
C GLY A 173 2.41 -33.79 4.52
N GLY A 174 1.38 -34.39 5.08
CA GLY A 174 1.49 -35.40 6.10
C GLY A 174 2.20 -36.60 5.51
N ALA A 175 3.22 -37.07 6.20
CA ALA A 175 3.76 -38.40 6.01
C ALA A 175 3.79 -39.06 7.39
N ASP A 176 3.09 -40.15 7.46
CA ASP A 176 3.11 -41.29 8.34
C ASP A 176 4.17 -41.38 9.46
#